data_18b636f542259281ae817dcc145d834f
#
_entry.id   18b636f542259281ae817dcc145d834f
#
_cell.length_a   1.000
_cell.length_b   1.000
_cell.length_c   1.000
_cell.angle_alpha   90.00
_cell.angle_beta   90.00
_cell.angle_gamma   90.00
#
_symmetry.space_group_name_H-M   'P 1'
#
loop_
_entity.id
_entity.type
_entity.pdbx_description
1 polymer ?
#
loop_
_entity_poly.entity_id
_entity_poly.type
_entity_poly.pdbx_seq_one_letter_code
_entity_poly.pdbx_strand_id
1 'polypeptide(L)' 'MGNELKEKDYYRQMIIDLISKVDNVALLAYLYRLVSNIVKAGN' A
#
# COMPACT_ATOMS: atom_id res chain seq x y z
N MET A 1 4.59 11.14 -19.35
CA MET A 1 3.26 10.83 -18.88
C MET A 1 3.15 9.39 -18.47
N GLY A 2 3.48 8.48 -19.34
CA GLY A 2 3.40 7.07 -19.02
C GLY A 2 4.25 6.66 -17.82
N ASN A 3 5.32 7.42 -17.57
CA ASN A 3 6.23 7.07 -16.48
C ASN A 3 5.57 7.20 -15.11
N GLU A 4 4.70 8.21 -14.95
CA GLU A 4 4.01 8.38 -13.68
C GLU A 4 3.13 7.19 -13.34
N LEU A 5 2.38 6.72 -14.33
CA LEU A 5 1.52 5.57 -14.12
C LEU A 5 2.33 4.31 -13.81
N LYS A 6 3.45 4.14 -14.51
CA LYS A 6 4.29 2.99 -14.27
C LYS A 6 4.89 3.02 -12.87
N GLU A 7 5.29 4.21 -12.42
CA GLU A 7 5.84 4.33 -11.08
C GLU A 7 4.81 3.96 -10.03
N LYS A 8 3.59 4.45 -10.19
CA LYS A 8 2.53 4.14 -9.24
C LYS A 8 2.25 2.65 -9.21
N ASP A 9 2.15 2.04 -10.37
CA ASP A 9 1.91 0.60 -10.44
C ASP A 9 3.06 -0.18 -9.85
N TYR A 10 4.28 0.25 -10.12
CA TYR A 10 5.46 -0.40 -9.59
C TYR A 10 5.41 -0.44 -8.06
N TYR A 11 5.17 0.72 -7.44
CA TYR A 11 5.15 0.79 -5.99
C TYR A 11 3.96 0.04 -5.41
N ARG A 12 2.81 0.08 -6.08
CA ARG A 12 1.66 -0.69 -5.62
C ARG A 12 1.99 -2.17 -5.59
N GLN A 13 2.61 -2.68 -6.62
CA GLN A 13 2.95 -4.09 -6.68
C GLN A 13 3.97 -4.46 -5.61
N MET A 14 4.93 -3.57 -5.38
CA MET A 14 5.92 -3.80 -4.33
C MET A 14 5.27 -3.86 -2.96
N ILE A 15 4.33 -2.95 -2.71
CA ILE A 15 3.62 -2.93 -1.44
C ILE A 15 2.79 -4.19 -1.26
N ILE A 16 2.08 -4.60 -2.29
CA ILE A 16 1.27 -5.81 -2.24
C ILE A 16 2.16 -7.01 -1.95
N ASP A 17 3.30 -7.08 -2.60
CA ASP A 17 4.21 -8.19 -2.40
C ASP A 17 4.71 -8.23 -0.95
N LEU A 18 5.07 -7.09 -0.41
CA LEU A 18 5.55 -7.02 0.97
C LEU A 18 4.44 -7.38 1.96
N ILE A 19 3.24 -6.87 1.73
CA ILE A 19 2.12 -7.15 2.61
C ILE A 19 1.76 -8.62 2.59
N SER A 20 1.86 -9.25 1.43
CA SER A 20 1.52 -10.66 1.32
C SER A 20 2.43 -11.56 2.14
N LYS A 21 3.58 -11.04 2.55
CA LYS A 21 4.52 -11.79 3.38
C LYS A 21 4.30 -11.60 4.87
N VAL A 22 3.40 -10.70 5.23
CA VAL A 22 3.10 -10.43 6.63
C VAL A 22 1.98 -11.34 7.10
N ASP A 23 2.27 -12.16 8.10
CA ASP A 23 1.27 -13.09 8.65
C ASP A 23 0.67 -12.61 9.97
N ASN A 24 1.18 -11.51 10.50
CA ASN A 24 0.73 -11.00 11.79
C ASN A 24 -0.52 -10.14 11.60
N VAL A 25 -1.64 -10.60 12.19
CA VAL A 25 -2.91 -9.90 12.05
C VAL A 25 -2.84 -8.49 12.61
N ALA A 26 -2.14 -8.32 13.72
CA ALA A 26 -2.02 -7.00 14.35
C ALA A 26 -1.30 -6.03 13.41
N LEU A 27 -0.25 -6.49 12.77
CA LEU A 27 0.49 -5.66 11.82
C LEU A 27 -0.36 -5.35 10.60
N LEU A 28 -1.07 -6.34 10.09
CA LEU A 28 -1.93 -6.12 8.93
C LEU A 28 -3.02 -5.11 9.26
N ALA A 29 -3.61 -5.20 10.43
CA ALA A 29 -4.63 -4.25 10.86
C ALA A 29 -4.05 -2.84 10.98
N TYR A 30 -2.84 -2.74 11.51
CA TYR A 30 -2.16 -1.46 11.63
C TYR A 30 -1.93 -0.84 10.26
N LEU A 31 -1.40 -1.63 9.34
CA LEU A 31 -1.13 -1.14 7.99
C LEU A 31 -2.41 -0.73 7.28
N TYR A 32 -3.47 -1.52 7.48
CA TYR A 32 -4.75 -1.18 6.88
C TYR A 32 -5.24 0.18 7.36
N ARG A 33 -5.16 0.43 8.66
CA ARG A 33 -5.61 1.71 9.22
C ARG A 33 -4.76 2.85 8.69
N LEU A 34 -3.44 2.63 8.62
CA LEU A 34 -2.54 3.66 8.15
C LEU A 34 -2.88 4.07 6.72
N VAL A 35 -2.99 3.08 5.84
CA VAL A 35 -3.28 3.35 4.44
C VAL A 35 -4.67 3.93 4.27
N SER A 36 -5.64 3.41 5.04
CA SER A 36 -7.00 3.91 4.98
C SER A 36 -7.07 5.39 5.36
N ASN A 37 -6.32 5.78 6.39
CA ASN A 37 -6.27 7.18 6.80
C ASN A 37 -5.65 8.06 5.74
N ILE A 38 -4.61 7.58 5.09
CA ILE A 38 -3.96 8.32 4.01
C ILE A 38 -4.94 8.57 2.88
N VAL A 39 -5.70 7.54 2.52
CA VAL A 39 -6.68 7.66 1.44
C VAL A 39 -7.79 8.64 1.82
N LYS A 40 -8.28 8.56 3.07
CA LYS A 40 -9.32 9.45 3.53
C LYS A 40 -8.86 10.90 3.57
N ALA A 41 -7.58 11.11 3.82
CA ALA A 41 -7.03 12.46 3.89
C ALA A 41 -6.90 13.11 2.52
N GLY A 42 -7.26 12.40 1.47
CA GLY A 42 -7.23 12.98 0.13
C GLY A 42 -5.94 12.72 -0.61
N ASN A 43 -5.31 11.67 -0.28
CA ASN A 43 -4.08 11.30 -0.96
C ASN A 43 -4.29 11.13 -2.47
#